data_372bb525bc31374d18a30f327ba0656d
#
_entry.id   372bb525bc31374d18a30f327ba0656d
#
_cell.length_a   1.000
_cell.length_b   1.000
_cell.length_c   1.000
_cell.angle_alpha   90.00
_cell.angle_beta   90.00
_cell.angle_gamma   90.00
#
_symmetry.space_group_name_H-M   'P 1'
#
loop_
_entity.id
_entity.type
_entity.pdbx_description
1 polymer ?
#
loop_
_entity_poly.entity_id
_entity_poly.type
_entity_poly.pdbx_seq_one_letter_code
_entity_poly.pdbx_strand_id
1 'polypeptide(L)'
;MKSKGLLVIIAIILIAVFSSAYVVDETEQVVLTQFGRAVGEAKTTPGLYFKIPVVQQANYFPKNLQSWDGDPGQVPTLDKTFIVVDTFARWKIVDPLKFFQTVNNMAGALGRLDDIIDSAVRNFVTSYPLIETVRMTNRELDVSEVGVDMVKDTSPLGEVKFGRSNITKGILEQAQPKLKDFGIELVDVKFKQLNYVEEVQKTVYGRMIAERKQIAEKFRSEGKGEARKIEGDMEKDLKEIESGAYKTAQEISGKADAEATLIYAQALGRDPEFYSFIQTLDIYKDTM
;
A
#
# COMPACT_ATOMS: atom_id res chain seq x y z
N MET A 1 -8.90 76.03 40.39
CA MET A 1 -9.72 75.15 39.50
C MET A 1 -9.10 74.91 38.15
N LYS A 2 -8.29 75.81 37.57
CA LYS A 2 -7.64 75.62 36.20
C LYS A 2 -6.62 74.49 36.14
N SER A 3 -5.90 74.16 37.25
CA SER A 3 -4.90 73.06 37.24
C SER A 3 -5.52 71.64 37.23
N LYS A 4 -6.68 71.44 37.84
CA LYS A 4 -7.37 70.13 37.80
C LYS A 4 -7.91 69.80 36.40
N GLY A 5 -8.40 70.79 35.66
CA GLY A 5 -8.83 70.57 34.26
C GLY A 5 -7.66 70.25 33.30
N LEU A 6 -6.49 70.87 33.53
CA LEU A 6 -5.28 70.56 32.74
C LEU A 6 -4.79 69.14 32.97
N LEU A 7 -4.84 68.66 34.25
CA LEU A 7 -4.46 67.27 34.58
C LEU A 7 -5.38 66.25 33.92
N VAL A 8 -6.70 66.53 33.87
CA VAL A 8 -7.67 65.67 33.19
C VAL A 8 -7.40 65.59 31.67
N ILE A 9 -7.10 66.74 31.04
CA ILE A 9 -6.79 66.79 29.61
C ILE A 9 -5.50 66.00 29.30
N ILE A 10 -4.45 66.18 30.13
CA ILE A 10 -3.20 65.41 29.99
C ILE A 10 -3.44 63.91 30.16
N ALA A 11 -4.24 63.50 31.15
CA ALA A 11 -4.60 62.10 31.36
C ALA A 11 -5.35 61.51 30.15
N ILE A 12 -6.29 62.24 29.55
CA ILE A 12 -7.02 61.80 28.36
C ILE A 12 -6.09 61.64 27.15
N ILE A 13 -5.17 62.63 26.94
CA ILE A 13 -4.18 62.53 25.86
C ILE A 13 -3.28 61.33 26.08
N LEU A 14 -2.84 61.08 27.31
CA LEU A 14 -1.96 59.94 27.63
C LEU A 14 -2.65 58.64 27.39
N ILE A 15 -3.92 58.51 27.80
CA ILE A 15 -4.76 57.31 27.54
C ILE A 15 -4.95 57.13 26.00
N ALA A 16 -5.20 58.22 25.26
CA ALA A 16 -5.36 58.19 23.79
C ALA A 16 -4.08 57.71 23.10
N VAL A 17 -2.92 58.18 23.53
CA VAL A 17 -1.61 57.75 23.00
C VAL A 17 -1.35 56.25 23.30
N PHE A 18 -1.57 55.81 24.52
CA PHE A 18 -1.41 54.38 24.86
C PHE A 18 -2.41 53.49 24.10
N SER A 19 -3.65 53.93 23.94
CA SER A 19 -4.68 53.16 23.19
C SER A 19 -4.46 53.20 21.68
N SER A 20 -3.65 54.13 21.17
CA SER A 20 -3.27 54.24 19.76
C SER A 20 -2.20 53.24 19.35
N ALA A 21 -1.32 52.85 20.26
CA ALA A 21 -0.19 51.97 19.95
C ALA A 21 -0.67 50.49 19.83
N TYR A 22 -0.13 49.79 18.82
CA TYR A 22 -0.26 48.33 18.68
C TYR A 22 1.04 47.75 18.17
N VAL A 23 1.33 46.52 18.54
CA VAL A 23 2.54 45.79 18.19
C VAL A 23 2.18 44.73 17.16
N VAL A 24 3.04 44.58 16.14
CA VAL A 24 2.98 43.52 15.16
C VAL A 24 4.15 42.58 15.43
N ASP A 25 3.86 41.32 15.69
CA ASP A 25 4.86 40.28 15.92
C ASP A 25 5.39 39.75 14.58
N GLU A 26 6.55 39.06 14.58
CA GLU A 26 7.09 38.43 13.38
C GLU A 26 6.17 37.34 12.82
N THR A 27 5.41 36.70 13.70
CA THR A 27 4.46 35.61 13.37
C THR A 27 3.10 36.08 12.88
N GLU A 28 2.85 37.40 12.94
CA GLU A 28 1.56 38.00 12.62
C GLU A 28 1.67 39.09 11.56
N GLN A 29 0.56 39.41 10.96
CA GLN A 29 0.36 40.50 10.04
C GLN A 29 -0.98 41.18 10.34
N VAL A 30 -1.04 42.48 10.14
CA VAL A 30 -2.18 43.28 10.59
C VAL A 30 -2.79 44.07 9.45
N VAL A 31 -4.12 44.02 9.38
CA VAL A 31 -4.94 44.90 8.54
C VAL A 31 -5.71 45.85 9.44
N LEU A 32 -5.52 47.16 9.23
CA LEU A 32 -6.29 48.18 9.88
C LEU A 32 -7.65 48.35 9.20
N THR A 33 -8.70 48.39 10.00
CA THR A 33 -10.05 48.65 9.51
C THR A 33 -10.64 49.85 10.19
N GLN A 34 -11.41 50.64 9.44
CA GLN A 34 -12.17 51.79 9.92
C GLN A 34 -13.64 51.61 9.52
N PHE A 35 -14.54 51.49 10.50
CA PHE A 35 -15.95 51.20 10.25
C PHE A 35 -16.17 49.99 9.34
N GLY A 36 -15.36 48.91 9.51
CA GLY A 36 -15.43 47.68 8.72
C GLY A 36 -14.71 47.71 7.35
N ARG A 37 -14.25 48.87 6.91
CA ARG A 37 -13.49 49.01 5.65
C ARG A 37 -12.00 48.97 5.96
N ALA A 38 -11.23 48.18 5.20
CA ALA A 38 -9.78 48.18 5.26
C ALA A 38 -9.21 49.54 4.85
N VAL A 39 -8.28 50.10 5.65
CA VAL A 39 -7.66 51.42 5.44
C VAL A 39 -6.15 51.28 5.51
N GLY A 40 -5.49 51.77 4.45
CA GLY A 40 -4.04 51.73 4.31
C GLY A 40 -3.54 50.35 3.86
N GLU A 41 -2.22 50.21 3.88
CA GLU A 41 -1.54 48.98 3.54
C GLU A 41 -1.47 48.03 4.76
N ALA A 42 -1.52 46.73 4.52
CA ALA A 42 -1.32 45.74 5.56
C ALA A 42 0.11 45.84 6.14
N LYS A 43 0.23 45.73 7.46
CA LYS A 43 1.52 45.75 8.16
C LYS A 43 2.03 44.34 8.33
N THR A 44 3.03 43.97 7.54
CA THR A 44 3.66 42.63 7.52
C THR A 44 5.02 42.59 8.20
N THR A 45 5.60 43.79 8.50
CA THR A 45 6.88 43.91 9.20
C THR A 45 6.64 44.04 10.70
N PRO A 46 7.45 43.36 11.52
CA PRO A 46 7.33 43.48 12.98
C PRO A 46 7.69 44.89 13.44
N GLY A 47 7.01 45.38 14.46
CA GLY A 47 7.29 46.69 15.01
C GLY A 47 6.12 47.29 15.77
N LEU A 48 6.35 48.52 16.27
CA LEU A 48 5.35 49.30 16.95
C LEU A 48 4.70 50.27 15.94
N TYR A 49 3.38 50.22 15.86
CA TYR A 49 2.58 51.05 14.97
C TYR A 49 1.48 51.76 15.73
N PHE A 50 0.91 52.79 15.09
CA PHE A 50 -0.13 53.59 15.69
C PHE A 50 -1.41 53.54 14.88
N LYS A 51 -2.56 53.48 15.56
CA LYS A 51 -3.88 53.56 14.96
C LYS A 51 -4.69 54.66 15.66
N ILE A 52 -5.72 55.13 15.00
CA ILE A 52 -6.68 56.06 15.63
C ILE A 52 -7.55 55.28 16.60
N PRO A 53 -7.41 55.53 17.94
CA PRO A 53 -8.19 54.81 18.92
C PRO A 53 -9.69 55.04 18.70
N VAL A 54 -10.52 54.06 19.06
CA VAL A 54 -11.98 54.04 18.91
C VAL A 54 -12.48 53.94 17.47
N VAL A 55 -11.79 54.50 16.49
CA VAL A 55 -12.22 54.59 15.08
C VAL A 55 -11.62 53.46 14.26
N GLN A 56 -10.35 53.10 14.54
CA GLN A 56 -9.63 52.05 13.81
C GLN A 56 -9.46 50.82 14.66
N GLN A 57 -9.63 49.65 14.01
CA GLN A 57 -9.46 48.33 14.57
C GLN A 57 -8.31 47.60 13.88
N ALA A 58 -7.41 46.99 14.66
CA ALA A 58 -6.33 46.15 14.14
C ALA A 58 -6.81 44.70 14.09
N ASN A 59 -6.84 44.11 12.91
CA ASN A 59 -7.17 42.70 12.69
C ASN A 59 -5.88 41.94 12.45
N TYR A 60 -5.58 40.97 13.29
CA TYR A 60 -4.37 40.16 13.25
C TYR A 60 -4.60 38.87 12.48
N PHE A 61 -3.69 38.55 11.60
CA PHE A 61 -3.70 37.30 10.82
C PHE A 61 -2.36 36.60 10.97
N PRO A 62 -2.31 35.26 11.03
CA PRO A 62 -1.07 34.52 11.08
C PRO A 62 -0.29 34.69 9.77
N LYS A 63 1.02 34.92 9.88
CA LYS A 63 1.98 34.99 8.76
C LYS A 63 2.66 33.64 8.52
N ASN A 64 2.72 32.81 9.58
CA ASN A 64 3.30 31.48 9.55
C ASN A 64 2.44 30.49 8.74
N LEU A 65 3.04 29.35 8.41
CA LEU A 65 2.35 28.25 7.73
C LEU A 65 1.20 27.71 8.59
N GLN A 66 0.04 27.59 7.97
CA GLN A 66 -1.17 26.99 8.54
C GLN A 66 -1.38 25.61 7.91
N SER A 67 -1.98 24.71 8.67
CA SER A 67 -2.43 23.42 8.18
C SER A 67 -3.92 23.49 7.83
N TRP A 68 -4.27 22.82 6.77
CA TRP A 68 -5.63 22.50 6.41
C TRP A 68 -5.75 20.97 6.38
N ASP A 69 -6.74 20.41 7.05
CA ASP A 69 -7.06 18.98 7.10
C ASP A 69 -8.46 18.82 6.53
N GLY A 70 -8.55 18.20 5.34
CA GLY A 70 -9.83 18.02 4.65
C GLY A 70 -10.62 16.87 5.25
N ASP A 71 -11.93 16.90 5.07
CA ASP A 71 -12.79 15.80 5.46
C ASP A 71 -12.63 14.60 4.50
N PRO A 72 -12.55 13.36 5.01
CA PRO A 72 -12.45 12.18 4.17
C PRO A 72 -13.66 12.06 3.24
N GLY A 73 -13.42 12.14 1.93
CA GLY A 73 -14.44 12.10 0.89
C GLY A 73 -14.39 10.81 0.06
N GLN A 74 -15.57 10.32 -0.37
CA GLN A 74 -15.66 9.21 -1.30
C GLN A 74 -15.55 9.72 -2.73
N VAL A 75 -14.59 9.18 -3.49
CA VAL A 75 -14.33 9.56 -4.87
C VAL A 75 -14.16 8.30 -5.74
N PRO A 76 -14.83 8.22 -6.91
CA PRO A 76 -14.56 7.16 -7.87
C PRO A 76 -13.25 7.43 -8.60
N THR A 77 -12.49 6.39 -8.86
CA THR A 77 -11.31 6.42 -9.74
C THR A 77 -11.71 6.18 -11.20
N LEU A 78 -10.77 6.37 -12.13
CA LEU A 78 -10.98 6.02 -13.55
C LEU A 78 -11.38 4.54 -13.72
N ASP A 79 -10.88 3.66 -12.86
CA ASP A 79 -11.20 2.22 -12.83
C ASP A 79 -12.60 1.92 -12.27
N LYS A 80 -13.42 2.94 -12.01
CA LYS A 80 -14.75 2.83 -11.41
C LYS A 80 -14.74 2.22 -10.01
N THR A 81 -13.63 2.28 -9.31
CA THR A 81 -13.50 1.83 -7.94
C THR A 81 -13.68 3.00 -7.00
N PHE A 82 -14.58 2.90 -6.03
CA PHE A 82 -14.78 3.92 -5.02
C PHE A 82 -13.72 3.81 -3.94
N ILE A 83 -13.06 4.94 -3.66
CA ILE A 83 -12.06 5.08 -2.60
C ILE A 83 -12.43 6.23 -1.67
N VAL A 84 -12.05 6.11 -0.42
CA VAL A 84 -12.06 7.21 0.56
C VAL A 84 -10.71 7.88 0.46
N VAL A 85 -10.74 9.17 0.15
CA VAL A 85 -9.55 10.01 0.00
C VAL A 85 -9.54 11.01 1.16
N ASP A 86 -8.48 11.00 1.93
CA ASP A 86 -8.19 11.97 2.98
C ASP A 86 -6.96 12.77 2.58
N THR A 87 -7.08 14.10 2.60
CA THR A 87 -6.03 15.02 2.12
C THR A 87 -5.73 16.08 3.15
N PHE A 88 -4.48 16.51 3.19
CA PHE A 88 -4.08 17.66 3.96
C PHE A 88 -3.25 18.61 3.10
N ALA A 89 -3.25 19.87 3.47
CA ALA A 89 -2.49 20.89 2.78
C ALA A 89 -1.83 21.85 3.77
N ARG A 90 -0.74 22.47 3.33
CA ARG A 90 -0.12 23.58 4.04
C ARG A 90 -0.26 24.83 3.22
N TRP A 91 -0.67 25.89 3.88
CA TRP A 91 -0.97 27.17 3.25
C TRP A 91 -0.54 28.35 4.11
N LYS A 92 -0.46 29.53 3.53
CA LYS A 92 -0.16 30.77 4.24
C LYS A 92 -0.89 31.95 3.60
N ILE A 93 -1.08 32.99 4.37
CA ILE A 93 -1.64 34.25 3.90
C ILE A 93 -0.49 35.12 3.37
N VAL A 94 -0.50 35.42 2.09
CA VAL A 94 0.52 36.26 1.42
C VAL A 94 0.03 37.70 1.30
N ASP A 95 -1.24 37.89 1.01
CA ASP A 95 -1.86 39.20 0.92
C ASP A 95 -2.98 39.32 1.96
N PRO A 96 -2.69 39.82 3.18
CA PRO A 96 -3.68 39.94 4.24
C PRO A 96 -4.79 40.97 3.93
N LEU A 97 -4.52 41.95 3.08
CA LEU A 97 -5.54 42.92 2.68
C LEU A 97 -6.60 42.23 1.80
N LYS A 98 -6.14 41.52 0.77
CA LYS A 98 -7.00 40.76 -0.13
C LYS A 98 -7.75 39.67 0.62
N PHE A 99 -7.05 38.96 1.54
CA PHE A 99 -7.63 37.97 2.43
C PHE A 99 -8.78 38.53 3.27
N PHE A 100 -8.55 39.66 3.92
CA PHE A 100 -9.59 40.32 4.71
C PHE A 100 -10.80 40.75 3.86
N GLN A 101 -10.56 41.29 2.65
CA GLN A 101 -11.64 41.77 1.77
C GLN A 101 -12.50 40.64 1.18
N THR A 102 -11.92 39.47 0.94
CA THR A 102 -12.59 38.36 0.24
C THR A 102 -13.09 37.26 1.17
N VAL A 103 -12.34 36.97 2.21
CA VAL A 103 -12.58 35.83 3.11
C VAL A 103 -12.94 36.28 4.52
N ASN A 104 -12.38 37.40 4.96
CA ASN A 104 -12.62 38.09 6.23
C ASN A 104 -12.01 37.39 7.46
N ASN A 105 -12.11 36.08 7.62
CA ASN A 105 -11.64 35.34 8.80
C ASN A 105 -11.12 33.94 8.47
N MET A 106 -10.48 33.27 9.45
CA MET A 106 -9.90 31.95 9.28
C MET A 106 -10.95 30.86 8.97
N ALA A 107 -12.12 30.93 9.53
CA ALA A 107 -13.18 29.95 9.27
C ALA A 107 -13.67 30.03 7.79
N GLY A 108 -13.82 31.25 7.27
CA GLY A 108 -14.11 31.47 5.87
C GLY A 108 -12.99 30.97 4.95
N ALA A 109 -11.72 31.10 5.38
CA ALA A 109 -10.58 30.58 4.63
C ALA A 109 -10.62 29.05 4.52
N LEU A 110 -10.86 28.36 5.62
CA LEU A 110 -11.00 26.91 5.64
C LEU A 110 -12.09 26.44 4.68
N GLY A 111 -13.30 27.05 4.72
CA GLY A 111 -14.35 26.69 3.77
C GLY A 111 -14.01 26.94 2.30
N ARG A 112 -13.20 27.98 1.97
CA ARG A 112 -12.71 28.19 0.60
C ARG A 112 -11.66 27.16 0.20
N LEU A 113 -10.81 26.77 1.16
CA LEU A 113 -9.83 25.69 0.94
C LEU A 113 -10.54 24.37 0.67
N ASP A 114 -11.57 24.03 1.48
CA ASP A 114 -12.41 22.85 1.31
C ASP A 114 -12.98 22.81 -0.13
N ASP A 115 -13.70 23.84 -0.53
CA ASP A 115 -14.35 23.91 -1.85
C ASP A 115 -13.34 23.75 -3.02
N ILE A 116 -12.19 24.40 -2.93
CA ILE A 116 -11.23 24.47 -4.02
C ILE A 116 -10.34 23.24 -4.08
N ILE A 117 -9.83 22.78 -2.93
CA ILE A 117 -8.93 21.64 -2.87
C ILE A 117 -9.71 20.35 -3.15
N ASP A 118 -10.88 20.15 -2.55
CA ASP A 118 -11.70 18.95 -2.77
C ASP A 118 -12.14 18.83 -4.23
N SER A 119 -12.50 19.97 -4.87
CA SER A 119 -12.80 19.98 -6.29
C SER A 119 -11.60 19.56 -7.14
N ALA A 120 -10.39 20.03 -6.82
CA ALA A 120 -9.17 19.65 -7.52
C ALA A 120 -8.79 18.19 -7.29
N VAL A 121 -8.87 17.73 -6.04
CA VAL A 121 -8.62 16.33 -5.66
C VAL A 121 -9.57 15.39 -6.41
N ARG A 122 -10.87 15.70 -6.40
CA ARG A 122 -11.89 14.90 -7.11
C ARG A 122 -11.58 14.82 -8.60
N ASN A 123 -11.25 15.92 -9.25
CA ASN A 123 -10.92 15.95 -10.66
C ASN A 123 -9.73 15.04 -11.00
N PHE A 124 -8.65 15.15 -10.24
CA PHE A 124 -7.45 14.35 -10.49
C PHE A 124 -7.66 12.87 -10.16
N VAL A 125 -8.27 12.55 -9.03
CA VAL A 125 -8.53 11.15 -8.63
C VAL A 125 -9.45 10.46 -9.63
N THR A 126 -10.49 11.15 -10.14
CA THR A 126 -11.40 10.57 -11.14
C THR A 126 -10.74 10.39 -12.52
N SER A 127 -9.74 11.20 -12.84
CA SER A 127 -9.06 11.18 -14.14
C SER A 127 -7.98 10.12 -14.26
N TYR A 128 -7.54 9.51 -13.15
CA TYR A 128 -6.47 8.54 -13.13
C TYR A 128 -6.89 7.22 -12.48
N PRO A 129 -6.27 6.08 -12.91
CA PRO A 129 -6.49 4.80 -12.25
C PRO A 129 -5.93 4.81 -10.82
N LEU A 130 -6.48 3.95 -9.97
CA LEU A 130 -6.10 3.87 -8.55
C LEU A 130 -4.59 3.68 -8.37
N ILE A 131 -3.96 2.89 -9.21
CA ILE A 131 -2.52 2.59 -9.12
C ILE A 131 -1.65 3.85 -9.19
N GLU A 132 -2.03 4.82 -10.03
CA GLU A 132 -1.35 6.11 -10.19
C GLU A 132 -1.50 6.99 -8.94
N THR A 133 -2.63 6.89 -8.25
CA THR A 133 -2.90 7.64 -7.03
C THR A 133 -2.11 7.10 -5.82
N VAL A 134 -1.81 5.78 -5.82
CA VAL A 134 -1.12 5.10 -4.73
C VAL A 134 0.39 5.05 -4.93
N ARG A 135 0.85 4.65 -6.11
CA ARG A 135 2.28 4.43 -6.39
C ARG A 135 2.98 5.69 -6.90
N MET A 136 4.25 5.81 -6.57
CA MET A 136 5.13 6.88 -7.04
C MET A 136 6.06 6.43 -8.18
N THR A 137 6.44 5.16 -8.21
CA THR A 137 7.44 4.60 -9.12
C THR A 137 7.08 3.17 -9.51
N ASN A 138 7.69 2.67 -10.59
CA ASN A 138 7.56 1.29 -11.06
C ASN A 138 8.50 0.31 -10.34
N ARG A 139 8.94 0.62 -9.10
CA ARG A 139 9.78 -0.30 -8.33
C ARG A 139 9.08 -1.64 -8.20
N GLU A 140 9.79 -2.72 -8.51
CA GLU A 140 9.32 -4.08 -8.26
C GLU A 140 9.03 -4.27 -6.76
N LEU A 141 7.91 -4.95 -6.48
CA LEU A 141 7.59 -5.33 -5.11
C LEU A 141 8.49 -6.51 -4.75
N ASP A 142 9.19 -6.42 -3.64
CA ASP A 142 9.93 -7.54 -3.10
C ASP A 142 8.94 -8.54 -2.50
N VAL A 143 8.62 -9.57 -3.28
CA VAL A 143 7.71 -10.66 -2.89
C VAL A 143 8.47 -11.89 -2.42
N SER A 144 9.81 -11.80 -2.27
CA SER A 144 10.68 -12.92 -1.93
C SER A 144 10.40 -13.54 -0.55
N GLU A 145 9.81 -12.78 0.38
CA GLU A 145 9.42 -13.32 1.71
C GLU A 145 8.24 -14.31 1.69
N VAL A 146 7.55 -14.47 0.56
CA VAL A 146 6.31 -15.29 0.49
C VAL A 146 6.49 -16.56 -0.34
N GLY A 147 7.71 -16.90 -0.76
CA GLY A 147 7.95 -18.10 -1.59
C GLY A 147 7.29 -18.02 -2.97
N VAL A 148 7.10 -16.83 -3.51
CA VAL A 148 6.31 -16.56 -4.73
C VAL A 148 7.21 -16.29 -5.93
N ASP A 149 8.40 -16.88 -6.00
CA ASP A 149 9.25 -16.83 -7.20
C ASP A 149 8.57 -17.40 -8.46
N MET A 150 7.43 -18.08 -8.28
CA MET A 150 6.62 -18.63 -9.37
C MET A 150 5.39 -17.80 -9.77
N VAL A 151 5.10 -16.70 -9.10
CA VAL A 151 3.95 -15.83 -9.43
C VAL A 151 4.38 -14.66 -10.31
N LYS A 152 5.37 -14.88 -11.19
CA LYS A 152 5.74 -13.92 -12.26
C LYS A 152 4.60 -13.67 -13.27
N ASP A 153 3.56 -14.50 -13.25
CA ASP A 153 2.42 -14.42 -14.16
C ASP A 153 1.15 -13.80 -13.55
N THR A 154 1.21 -13.36 -12.27
CA THR A 154 0.02 -12.77 -11.66
C THR A 154 0.01 -11.27 -11.90
N SER A 155 -0.73 -10.89 -12.91
CA SER A 155 -1.19 -9.56 -13.31
C SER A 155 -0.14 -8.45 -13.14
N PRO A 156 0.34 -7.86 -14.22
CA PRO A 156 1.16 -6.67 -14.11
C PRO A 156 0.33 -5.65 -13.33
N LEU A 157 0.72 -5.38 -12.09
CA LEU A 157 0.32 -4.15 -11.43
C LEU A 157 0.58 -3.07 -12.47
N GLY A 158 -0.47 -2.43 -12.98
CA GLY A 158 -0.39 -1.53 -14.12
C GLY A 158 0.83 -0.61 -14.01
N GLU A 159 1.47 -0.36 -15.13
CA GLU A 159 2.65 0.50 -15.19
C GLU A 159 2.26 1.93 -14.77
N VAL A 160 2.97 2.48 -13.79
CA VAL A 160 2.79 3.84 -13.33
C VAL A 160 3.42 4.79 -14.36
N LYS A 161 2.59 5.59 -15.01
CA LYS A 161 3.01 6.57 -16.02
C LYS A 161 3.15 7.97 -15.45
N PHE A 162 2.26 8.36 -14.58
CA PHE A 162 2.18 9.70 -14.01
C PHE A 162 2.62 9.72 -12.55
N GLY A 163 2.04 8.88 -11.71
CA GLY A 163 2.39 8.64 -10.32
C GLY A 163 1.83 9.67 -9.33
N ARG A 164 1.74 9.25 -8.07
CA ARG A 164 1.17 10.05 -6.96
C ARG A 164 1.77 11.45 -6.82
N SER A 165 3.07 11.59 -7.02
CA SER A 165 3.75 12.90 -6.88
C SER A 165 3.27 13.91 -7.92
N ASN A 166 3.06 13.47 -9.16
CA ASN A 166 2.60 14.36 -10.22
C ASN A 166 1.10 14.68 -10.04
N ILE A 167 0.31 13.74 -9.53
CA ILE A 167 -1.10 13.99 -9.18
C ILE A 167 -1.20 15.09 -8.12
N THR A 168 -0.44 14.97 -7.02
CA THR A 168 -0.46 15.99 -5.96
C THR A 168 0.05 17.35 -6.45
N LYS A 169 1.04 17.36 -7.35
CA LYS A 169 1.53 18.57 -7.99
C LYS A 169 0.47 19.19 -8.91
N GLY A 170 -0.23 18.38 -9.69
CA GLY A 170 -1.33 18.84 -10.55
C GLY A 170 -2.50 19.42 -9.74
N ILE A 171 -2.84 18.82 -8.61
CA ILE A 171 -3.84 19.35 -7.67
C ILE A 171 -3.41 20.76 -7.18
N LEU A 172 -2.15 20.90 -6.77
CA LEU A 172 -1.59 22.19 -6.36
C LEU A 172 -1.68 23.23 -7.47
N GLU A 173 -1.26 22.88 -8.69
CA GLU A 173 -1.27 23.75 -9.87
C GLU A 173 -2.69 24.18 -10.27
N GLN A 174 -3.69 23.31 -10.07
CA GLN A 174 -5.09 23.63 -10.33
C GLN A 174 -5.74 24.50 -9.24
N ALA A 175 -5.39 24.27 -7.98
CA ALA A 175 -5.97 24.99 -6.84
C ALA A 175 -5.34 26.38 -6.62
N GLN A 176 -4.02 26.50 -6.80
CA GLN A 176 -3.25 27.73 -6.53
C GLN A 176 -3.79 29.00 -7.21
N PRO A 177 -4.13 29.01 -8.53
CA PRO A 177 -4.64 30.21 -9.17
C PRO A 177 -5.93 30.73 -8.52
N LYS A 178 -6.83 29.82 -8.14
CA LYS A 178 -8.10 30.17 -7.48
C LYS A 178 -7.89 30.73 -6.08
N LEU A 179 -6.95 30.15 -5.31
CA LEU A 179 -6.63 30.58 -3.95
C LEU A 179 -5.88 31.93 -3.92
N LYS A 180 -5.12 32.23 -4.96
CA LYS A 180 -4.45 33.51 -5.10
C LYS A 180 -5.42 34.69 -5.17
N ASP A 181 -6.65 34.44 -5.62
CA ASP A 181 -7.70 35.47 -5.61
C ASP A 181 -8.19 35.82 -4.22
N PHE A 182 -7.95 34.95 -3.24
CA PHE A 182 -8.25 35.16 -1.84
C PHE A 182 -7.04 35.61 -1.00
N GLY A 183 -5.89 35.90 -1.62
CA GLY A 183 -4.66 36.29 -0.92
C GLY A 183 -3.95 35.10 -0.24
N ILE A 184 -4.31 33.88 -0.59
CA ILE A 184 -3.80 32.62 -0.03
C ILE A 184 -2.78 31.99 -0.98
N GLU A 185 -1.65 31.53 -0.46
CA GLU A 185 -0.69 30.68 -1.14
C GLU A 185 -0.75 29.27 -0.56
N LEU A 186 -0.99 28.30 -1.43
CA LEU A 186 -0.94 26.90 -1.13
C LEU A 186 0.50 26.40 -1.33
N VAL A 187 1.12 25.87 -0.29
CA VAL A 187 2.53 25.43 -0.34
C VAL A 187 2.63 24.00 -0.86
N ASP A 188 1.81 23.11 -0.32
CA ASP A 188 1.69 21.74 -0.83
C ASP A 188 0.33 21.12 -0.48
N VAL A 189 0.01 20.06 -1.23
CA VAL A 189 -1.13 19.19 -0.97
C VAL A 189 -0.62 17.75 -0.96
N LYS A 190 -1.05 16.97 0.00
CA LYS A 190 -0.68 15.56 0.15
C LYS A 190 -1.89 14.71 0.49
N PHE A 191 -1.90 13.48 -0.01
CA PHE A 191 -2.82 12.48 0.47
C PHE A 191 -2.37 11.97 1.85
N LYS A 192 -3.21 12.10 2.83
CA LYS A 192 -3.02 11.59 4.19
C LYS A 192 -3.34 10.10 4.22
N GLN A 193 -4.49 9.73 3.68
CA GLN A 193 -4.96 8.36 3.62
C GLN A 193 -5.74 8.09 2.34
N LEU A 194 -5.56 6.88 1.80
CA LEU A 194 -6.30 6.35 0.65
C LEU A 194 -6.76 4.94 1.02
N ASN A 195 -8.06 4.76 1.15
CA ASN A 195 -8.67 3.48 1.50
C ASN A 195 -9.77 3.11 0.51
N TYR A 196 -10.03 1.83 0.37
CA TYR A 196 -11.27 1.41 -0.26
C TYR A 196 -12.46 1.74 0.63
N VAL A 197 -13.61 2.00 0.01
CA VAL A 197 -14.89 2.00 0.74
C VAL A 197 -15.12 0.60 1.32
N GLU A 198 -15.74 0.50 2.49
CA GLU A 198 -15.86 -0.76 3.26
C GLU A 198 -16.44 -1.93 2.45
N GLU A 199 -17.44 -1.68 1.60
CA GLU A 199 -18.04 -2.71 0.73
C GLU A 199 -17.04 -3.25 -0.31
N VAL A 200 -16.29 -2.33 -0.94
CA VAL A 200 -15.25 -2.68 -1.91
C VAL A 200 -14.10 -3.41 -1.22
N GLN A 201 -13.71 -2.97 -0.03
CA GLN A 201 -12.67 -3.60 0.77
C GLN A 201 -12.99 -5.06 1.08
N LYS A 202 -14.21 -5.37 1.53
CA LYS A 202 -14.66 -6.74 1.80
C LYS A 202 -14.58 -7.62 0.54
N THR A 203 -15.01 -7.07 -0.60
CA THR A 203 -14.98 -7.78 -1.88
C THR A 203 -13.55 -8.05 -2.35
N VAL A 204 -12.66 -7.05 -2.26
CA VAL A 204 -11.24 -7.18 -2.62
C VAL A 204 -10.54 -8.19 -1.73
N TYR A 205 -10.75 -8.13 -0.42
CA TYR A 205 -10.16 -9.11 0.52
C TYR A 205 -10.69 -10.52 0.28
N GLY A 206 -11.99 -10.68 0.01
CA GLY A 206 -12.58 -11.97 -0.37
C GLY A 206 -11.91 -12.57 -1.61
N ARG A 207 -11.68 -11.76 -2.64
CA ARG A 207 -10.96 -12.17 -3.85
C ARG A 207 -9.51 -12.54 -3.55
N MET A 208 -8.79 -11.72 -2.81
CA MET A 208 -7.40 -12.02 -2.43
C MET A 208 -7.27 -13.32 -1.65
N ILE A 209 -8.20 -13.59 -0.72
CA ILE A 209 -8.24 -14.85 0.02
C ILE A 209 -8.50 -16.03 -0.91
N ALA A 210 -9.43 -15.89 -1.86
CA ALA A 210 -9.73 -16.93 -2.85
C ALA A 210 -8.52 -17.21 -3.76
N GLU A 211 -7.85 -16.17 -4.25
CA GLU A 211 -6.63 -16.29 -5.04
C GLU A 211 -5.51 -17.00 -4.26
N ARG A 212 -5.28 -16.62 -3.00
CA ARG A 212 -4.29 -17.28 -2.14
C ARG A 212 -4.62 -18.75 -1.88
N LYS A 213 -5.90 -19.07 -1.66
CA LYS A 213 -6.35 -20.48 -1.52
C LYS A 213 -6.11 -21.27 -2.80
N GLN A 214 -6.40 -20.68 -3.96
CA GLN A 214 -6.16 -21.33 -5.26
C GLN A 214 -4.67 -21.61 -5.48
N ILE A 215 -3.79 -20.67 -5.18
CA ILE A 215 -2.34 -20.84 -5.26
C ILE A 215 -1.87 -21.95 -4.32
N ALA A 216 -2.33 -21.93 -3.06
CA ALA A 216 -1.99 -22.95 -2.08
C ALA A 216 -2.45 -24.36 -2.51
N GLU A 217 -3.66 -24.49 -3.08
CA GLU A 217 -4.19 -25.76 -3.56
C GLU A 217 -3.43 -26.26 -4.80
N LYS A 218 -3.02 -25.35 -5.69
CA LYS A 218 -2.15 -25.68 -6.81
C LYS A 218 -0.85 -26.32 -6.33
N PHE A 219 -0.11 -25.66 -5.43
CA PHE A 219 1.14 -26.21 -4.87
C PHE A 219 0.94 -27.52 -4.10
N ARG A 220 -0.17 -27.64 -3.36
CA ARG A 220 -0.51 -28.89 -2.67
C ARG A 220 -0.78 -30.03 -3.65
N SER A 221 -1.48 -29.73 -4.74
CA SER A 221 -1.76 -30.71 -5.80
C SER A 221 -0.50 -31.13 -6.56
N GLU A 222 0.35 -30.18 -6.90
CA GLU A 222 1.65 -30.44 -7.54
C GLU A 222 2.55 -31.28 -6.64
N GLY A 223 2.65 -30.93 -5.33
CA GLY A 223 3.41 -31.71 -4.36
C GLY A 223 2.89 -33.12 -4.17
N LYS A 224 1.55 -33.33 -4.13
CA LYS A 224 0.96 -34.67 -4.11
C LYS A 224 1.21 -35.46 -5.40
N GLY A 225 1.21 -34.77 -6.56
CA GLY A 225 1.53 -35.38 -7.83
C GLY A 225 2.97 -35.87 -7.89
N GLU A 226 3.91 -35.04 -7.45
CA GLU A 226 5.32 -35.40 -7.41
C GLU A 226 5.61 -36.54 -6.40
N ALA A 227 4.97 -36.51 -5.23
CA ALA A 227 5.08 -37.59 -4.25
C ALA A 227 4.62 -38.94 -4.83
N ARG A 228 3.45 -38.97 -5.50
CA ARG A 228 2.95 -40.20 -6.16
C ARG A 228 3.86 -40.69 -7.28
N LYS A 229 4.49 -39.78 -8.01
CA LYS A 229 5.45 -40.14 -9.03
C LYS A 229 6.69 -40.81 -8.43
N ILE A 230 7.23 -40.22 -7.36
CA ILE A 230 8.37 -40.80 -6.63
C ILE A 230 8.01 -42.18 -6.05
N GLU A 231 6.81 -42.34 -5.45
CA GLU A 231 6.32 -43.62 -4.97
C GLU A 231 6.21 -44.64 -6.11
N GLY A 232 5.66 -44.25 -7.26
CA GLY A 232 5.54 -45.11 -8.45
C GLY A 232 6.89 -45.54 -9.02
N ASP A 233 7.84 -44.61 -9.08
CA ASP A 233 9.20 -44.93 -9.52
C ASP A 233 9.90 -45.89 -8.54
N MET A 234 9.74 -45.65 -7.24
CA MET A 234 10.28 -46.56 -6.21
C MET A 234 9.68 -47.97 -6.30
N GLU A 235 8.36 -48.10 -6.47
CA GLU A 235 7.71 -49.43 -6.64
C GLU A 235 8.20 -50.13 -7.92
N LYS A 236 8.38 -49.41 -8.99
CA LYS A 236 8.93 -49.95 -10.24
C LYS A 236 10.34 -50.50 -10.04
N ASP A 237 11.21 -49.70 -9.45
CA ASP A 237 12.61 -50.06 -9.19
C ASP A 237 12.70 -51.24 -8.24
N LEU A 238 11.86 -51.28 -7.21
CA LEU A 238 11.79 -52.43 -6.29
C LEU A 238 11.39 -53.70 -7.03
N LYS A 239 10.33 -53.67 -7.84
CA LYS A 239 9.89 -54.85 -8.63
C LYS A 239 10.94 -55.28 -9.65
N GLU A 240 11.67 -54.37 -10.25
CA GLU A 240 12.77 -54.65 -11.19
C GLU A 240 13.92 -55.39 -10.45
N ILE A 241 14.31 -54.92 -9.28
CA ILE A 241 15.33 -55.54 -8.44
C ILE A 241 14.88 -56.93 -7.99
N GLU A 242 13.65 -57.07 -7.46
CA GLU A 242 13.09 -58.35 -7.01
C GLU A 242 12.99 -59.37 -8.13
N SER A 243 12.48 -58.95 -9.30
CA SER A 243 12.36 -59.84 -10.47
C SER A 243 13.74 -60.28 -11.02
N GLY A 244 14.68 -59.33 -11.02
CA GLY A 244 16.08 -59.62 -11.42
C GLY A 244 16.75 -60.62 -10.47
N ALA A 245 16.57 -60.43 -9.14
CA ALA A 245 17.08 -61.36 -8.16
C ALA A 245 16.45 -62.74 -8.27
N TYR A 246 15.11 -62.78 -8.43
CA TYR A 246 14.37 -64.04 -8.61
C TYR A 246 14.82 -64.77 -9.88
N LYS A 247 14.95 -64.06 -11.00
CA LYS A 247 15.51 -64.64 -12.26
C LYS A 247 16.88 -65.25 -12.05
N THR A 248 17.79 -64.49 -11.40
CA THR A 248 19.15 -64.98 -11.11
C THR A 248 19.15 -66.23 -10.20
N ALA A 249 18.31 -66.21 -9.18
CA ALA A 249 18.15 -67.37 -8.28
C ALA A 249 17.64 -68.61 -9.02
N GLN A 250 16.64 -68.42 -9.91
CA GLN A 250 16.12 -69.53 -10.71
C GLN A 250 17.14 -70.07 -11.74
N GLU A 251 17.92 -69.18 -12.35
CA GLU A 251 19.01 -69.56 -13.26
C GLU A 251 20.12 -70.36 -12.54
N ILE A 252 20.48 -69.97 -11.32
CA ILE A 252 21.47 -70.67 -10.51
C ILE A 252 20.92 -72.02 -10.06
N SER A 253 19.68 -72.08 -9.56
CA SER A 253 19.00 -73.33 -9.14
C SER A 253 18.87 -74.27 -10.34
N GLY A 254 18.36 -73.78 -11.45
CA GLY A 254 18.20 -74.61 -12.65
C GLY A 254 19.55 -75.15 -13.22
N LYS A 255 20.63 -74.37 -13.17
CA LYS A 255 21.96 -74.86 -13.54
C LYS A 255 22.46 -75.93 -12.58
N ALA A 256 22.28 -75.71 -11.27
CA ALA A 256 22.68 -76.70 -10.25
C ALA A 256 21.89 -77.99 -10.38
N ASP A 257 20.57 -77.90 -10.62
CA ASP A 257 19.72 -79.06 -10.84
C ASP A 257 20.10 -79.85 -12.10
N ALA A 258 20.43 -79.11 -13.20
CA ALA A 258 20.90 -79.72 -14.43
C ALA A 258 22.25 -80.44 -14.23
N GLU A 259 23.18 -79.77 -13.51
CA GLU A 259 24.49 -80.35 -13.22
C GLU A 259 24.36 -81.59 -12.30
N ALA A 260 23.53 -81.51 -11.26
CA ALA A 260 23.24 -82.65 -10.40
C ALA A 260 22.63 -83.81 -11.19
N THR A 261 21.65 -83.52 -12.07
CA THR A 261 21.03 -84.55 -12.92
C THR A 261 22.04 -85.17 -13.86
N LEU A 262 22.95 -84.41 -14.40
CA LEU A 262 24.02 -84.89 -15.29
C LEU A 262 25.02 -85.79 -14.55
N ILE A 263 25.42 -85.43 -13.33
CA ILE A 263 26.28 -86.23 -12.48
C ILE A 263 25.56 -87.57 -12.11
N TYR A 264 24.28 -87.51 -11.70
CA TYR A 264 23.50 -88.72 -11.48
C TYR A 264 23.38 -89.60 -12.70
N ALA A 265 23.06 -89.05 -13.87
CA ALA A 265 22.96 -89.78 -15.11
C ALA A 265 24.27 -90.45 -15.52
N GLN A 266 25.40 -89.76 -15.34
CA GLN A 266 26.73 -90.31 -15.60
C GLN A 266 27.13 -91.44 -14.63
N ALA A 267 26.81 -91.26 -13.35
CA ALA A 267 27.13 -92.22 -12.32
C ALA A 267 26.26 -93.54 -12.43
N LEU A 268 24.93 -93.33 -12.59
CA LEU A 268 23.96 -94.45 -12.64
C LEU A 268 23.83 -95.09 -14.02
N GLY A 269 24.23 -94.39 -15.07
CA GLY A 269 24.32 -94.88 -16.47
C GLY A 269 25.42 -95.88 -16.66
N ARG A 270 26.32 -96.10 -15.71
CA ARG A 270 27.37 -97.14 -15.74
C ARG A 270 26.83 -98.54 -15.49
N ASP A 271 25.77 -98.66 -14.74
CA ASP A 271 25.07 -99.93 -14.49
C ASP A 271 23.54 -99.73 -14.41
N PRO A 272 22.80 -99.87 -15.53
CA PRO A 272 21.38 -99.65 -15.59
C PRO A 272 20.52 -100.62 -14.79
N GLU A 273 21.01 -101.87 -14.60
CA GLU A 273 20.30 -102.85 -13.83
C GLU A 273 20.31 -102.52 -12.27
N PHE A 274 21.48 -102.08 -11.83
CA PHE A 274 21.62 -101.60 -10.47
C PHE A 274 20.76 -100.35 -10.19
N TYR A 275 20.68 -99.45 -11.18
CA TYR A 275 19.81 -98.28 -11.08
C TYR A 275 18.32 -98.68 -10.95
N SER A 276 17.83 -99.56 -11.78
CA SER A 276 16.44 -100.03 -11.73
C SER A 276 16.13 -100.67 -10.38
N PHE A 277 17.07 -101.40 -9.78
CA PHE A 277 16.94 -101.98 -8.46
C PHE A 277 16.82 -100.97 -7.36
N ILE A 278 17.67 -99.93 -7.38
CA ILE A 278 17.62 -98.77 -6.39
C ILE A 278 16.30 -98.02 -6.51
N GLN A 279 15.88 -97.71 -7.70
CA GLN A 279 14.59 -96.97 -7.95
C GLN A 279 13.40 -97.78 -7.47
N THR A 280 13.44 -99.08 -7.65
CA THR A 280 12.36 -99.99 -7.12
C THR A 280 12.32 -99.95 -5.58
N LEU A 281 13.48 -99.92 -4.94
CA LEU A 281 13.58 -99.82 -3.47
C LEU A 281 13.08 -98.47 -2.93
N ASP A 282 13.40 -97.32 -3.63
CA ASP A 282 12.91 -96.04 -3.23
C ASP A 282 11.38 -95.91 -3.38
N ILE A 283 10.83 -96.40 -4.50
CA ILE A 283 9.37 -96.47 -4.69
C ILE A 283 8.69 -97.32 -3.54
N TYR A 284 9.29 -98.39 -3.10
CA TYR A 284 8.78 -99.17 -1.99
C TYR A 284 8.85 -98.40 -0.67
N LYS A 285 9.85 -97.57 -0.44
CA LYS A 285 10.01 -96.75 0.76
C LYS A 285 8.97 -95.63 0.81
N ASP A 286 8.58 -95.05 -0.28
CA ASP A 286 7.59 -93.94 -0.36
C ASP A 286 6.14 -94.50 -0.36
N THR A 287 5.92 -95.79 -0.57
CA THR A 287 4.62 -96.42 -0.62
C THR A 287 4.24 -97.15 0.69
N MET A 288 5.18 -97.32 1.62
CA MET A 288 4.90 -97.82 2.99
C MET A 288 4.80 -96.63 4.01
#